data_ac3f377213bc8f25e637161cb0e03eac
#
_entry.id   ac3f377213bc8f25e637161cb0e03eac
#
_cell.length_a   1.000
_cell.length_b   1.000
_cell.length_c   1.000
_cell.angle_alpha   90.00
_cell.angle_beta   90.00
_cell.angle_gamma   90.00
#
_symmetry.space_group_name_H-M   'P 1'
#
loop_
_entity.id
_entity.type
_entity.pdbx_description
1 polymer ?
#
loop_
_entity_poly.entity_id
_entity_poly.type
_entity_poly.pdbx_seq_one_letter_code
_entity_poly.pdbx_strand_id
1 'polypeptide(L)'
;MLMCLVCLGLAGRVHASEVTSPNGEMKLTFILRDSKPYYSVSFRGKPVIKPSRLGYELHNAESLLEGFTQTGEKTSTFDETWTPVWGENKTIRNHYKELLVNLIQEKTGRVMNLRFRVYDEGVGLRYEFPQEGSKLNYFVVKEECTEFALTGDHIAWWIPGDYDTQEYEYSRSRLSEIRPLFKKKVTDNASQTSFSETGVQTSLQLKTDDGLYINLHEAALVNYPAMHLNLDDKNMVFRSWLTPDAQGIKGYLQTPCQSPWRTIMITDDARKVLSSHLILNLNEPCKIKDTSWIHPTKYVGVWWEMISGKGDWAYTSQFPSVKLGITDYAKAKPSGRHSANNENVRRYIDFAAQHGFGGVLVEGWNIGWEDWFGNSKEYVFDFQ
;
A
#
# COMPACT_ATOMS: atom_id res chain seq x y z
N MET A 1 -59.76 25.81 16.15
CA MET A 1 -58.63 26.37 15.41
C MET A 1 -57.46 25.43 15.61
N LEU A 2 -57.31 24.47 14.67
CA LEU A 2 -56.32 23.37 14.76
C LEU A 2 -55.08 23.78 13.96
N MET A 3 -54.01 24.00 14.66
CA MET A 3 -52.75 24.45 14.08
C MET A 3 -51.95 23.20 13.64
N CYS A 4 -51.97 22.84 12.32
CA CYS A 4 -51.12 21.82 11.76
C CYS A 4 -49.68 22.33 11.74
N LEU A 5 -48.84 21.79 12.62
CA LEU A 5 -47.39 21.88 12.49
C LEU A 5 -46.93 21.02 11.32
N VAL A 6 -46.56 21.65 10.22
CA VAL A 6 -45.84 20.99 9.11
C VAL A 6 -44.38 20.84 9.54
N CYS A 7 -43.99 19.65 9.98
CA CYS A 7 -42.60 19.29 10.11
C CYS A 7 -42.00 19.17 8.70
N LEU A 8 -41.37 20.21 8.19
CA LEU A 8 -40.45 20.15 7.05
C LEU A 8 -39.20 19.39 7.52
N GLY A 9 -39.17 18.08 7.28
CA GLY A 9 -37.97 17.32 7.40
C GLY A 9 -36.96 17.83 6.38
N LEU A 10 -35.83 18.35 6.85
CA LEU A 10 -34.65 18.62 6.04
C LEU A 10 -34.12 17.26 5.54
N ALA A 11 -34.65 16.77 4.40
CA ALA A 11 -34.03 15.68 3.66
C ALA A 11 -32.67 16.19 3.20
N GLY A 12 -31.58 15.70 3.80
CA GLY A 12 -30.22 16.01 3.39
C GLY A 12 -30.09 15.76 1.89
N ARG A 13 -29.48 16.71 1.17
CA ARG A 13 -29.23 16.56 -0.28
C ARG A 13 -28.26 15.40 -0.48
N VAL A 14 -28.73 14.31 -1.06
CA VAL A 14 -27.91 13.17 -1.49
C VAL A 14 -27.74 13.29 -3.00
N HIS A 15 -26.48 13.40 -3.44
CA HIS A 15 -26.12 13.27 -4.84
C HIS A 15 -25.35 11.98 -5.01
N ALA A 16 -25.68 11.20 -6.04
CA ALA A 16 -25.02 9.92 -6.31
C ALA A 16 -24.68 9.80 -7.81
N SER A 17 -23.47 9.37 -8.09
CA SER A 17 -22.97 9.09 -9.45
C SER A 17 -22.48 7.66 -9.54
N GLU A 18 -22.72 6.98 -10.64
CA GLU A 18 -22.40 5.56 -10.81
C GLU A 18 -21.49 5.33 -11.99
N VAL A 19 -20.62 4.33 -11.85
CA VAL A 19 -19.81 3.79 -12.94
C VAL A 19 -19.71 2.27 -12.79
N THR A 20 -19.81 1.56 -13.94
CA THR A 20 -19.72 0.09 -13.97
C THR A 20 -18.45 -0.36 -14.67
N SER A 21 -18.03 -1.60 -14.41
CA SER A 21 -17.00 -2.27 -15.22
C SER A 21 -17.45 -2.40 -16.69
N PRO A 22 -16.53 -2.64 -17.63
CA PRO A 22 -16.85 -2.91 -19.02
C PRO A 22 -17.88 -4.03 -19.20
N ASN A 23 -17.74 -5.15 -18.46
CA ASN A 23 -18.68 -6.29 -18.47
C ASN A 23 -19.97 -6.04 -17.67
N GLY A 24 -20.06 -4.94 -16.93
CA GLY A 24 -21.25 -4.56 -16.15
C GLY A 24 -21.43 -5.31 -14.82
N GLU A 25 -20.51 -6.22 -14.45
CA GLU A 25 -20.65 -7.01 -13.21
C GLU A 25 -20.24 -6.25 -11.95
N MET A 26 -19.28 -5.32 -12.07
CA MET A 26 -18.85 -4.45 -10.98
C MET A 26 -19.49 -3.09 -11.11
N LYS A 27 -19.97 -2.54 -10.00
CA LYS A 27 -20.51 -1.18 -9.96
C LYS A 27 -19.94 -0.43 -8.76
N LEU A 28 -19.41 0.77 -9.03
CA LEU A 28 -19.05 1.74 -8.01
C LEU A 28 -20.07 2.88 -8.02
N THR A 29 -20.52 3.26 -6.83
CA THR A 29 -21.38 4.42 -6.61
C THR A 29 -20.63 5.44 -5.74
N PHE A 30 -20.39 6.63 -6.25
CA PHE A 30 -19.99 7.79 -5.46
C PHE A 30 -21.23 8.44 -4.84
N ILE A 31 -21.13 8.89 -3.60
CA ILE A 31 -22.23 9.49 -2.84
C ILE A 31 -21.70 10.72 -2.11
N LEU A 32 -22.29 11.89 -2.40
CA LEU A 32 -22.11 13.07 -1.59
C LEU A 32 -23.35 13.24 -0.70
N ARG A 33 -23.19 12.97 0.60
CA ARG A 33 -24.25 13.02 1.60
C ARG A 33 -23.86 13.97 2.73
N ASP A 34 -24.69 14.96 3.00
CA ASP A 34 -24.43 15.99 3.99
C ASP A 34 -23.05 16.65 3.80
N SER A 35 -22.73 16.98 2.55
CA SER A 35 -21.44 17.56 2.14
C SER A 35 -20.21 16.72 2.47
N LYS A 36 -20.36 15.39 2.66
CA LYS A 36 -19.30 14.42 2.96
C LYS A 36 -19.22 13.39 1.83
N PRO A 37 -18.03 13.13 1.28
CA PRO A 37 -17.86 12.16 0.20
C PRO A 37 -17.79 10.72 0.72
N TYR A 38 -18.52 9.84 0.06
CA TYR A 38 -18.52 8.40 0.27
C TYR A 38 -18.45 7.66 -1.06
N TYR A 39 -18.09 6.39 -1.01
CA TYR A 39 -18.25 5.47 -2.13
C TYR A 39 -18.74 4.11 -1.63
N SER A 40 -19.28 3.32 -2.54
CA SER A 40 -19.61 1.92 -2.29
C SER A 40 -19.34 1.10 -3.54
N VAL A 41 -19.15 -0.23 -3.37
CA VAL A 41 -18.88 -1.16 -4.48
C VAL A 41 -19.79 -2.35 -4.35
N SER A 42 -20.39 -2.78 -5.47
CA SER A 42 -21.14 -4.02 -5.59
C SER A 42 -20.61 -4.88 -6.74
N PHE A 43 -20.74 -6.19 -6.60
CA PHE A 43 -20.38 -7.18 -7.59
C PHE A 43 -21.60 -8.07 -7.90
N ARG A 44 -22.02 -8.12 -9.16
CA ARG A 44 -23.26 -8.82 -9.62
C ARG A 44 -24.48 -8.48 -8.77
N GLY A 45 -24.62 -7.19 -8.46
CA GLY A 45 -25.73 -6.66 -7.66
C GLY A 45 -25.62 -6.87 -6.15
N LYS A 46 -24.62 -7.63 -5.66
CA LYS A 46 -24.37 -7.82 -4.22
C LYS A 46 -23.41 -6.77 -3.68
N PRO A 47 -23.71 -6.12 -2.54
CA PRO A 47 -22.76 -5.22 -1.88
C PRO A 47 -21.47 -5.95 -1.49
N VAL A 48 -20.33 -5.33 -1.74
CA VAL A 48 -18.99 -5.81 -1.32
C VAL A 48 -18.32 -4.80 -0.39
N ILE A 49 -18.33 -3.52 -0.77
CA ILE A 49 -17.93 -2.40 0.07
C ILE A 49 -19.19 -1.56 0.32
N LYS A 50 -19.57 -1.42 1.58
CA LYS A 50 -20.66 -0.54 2.02
C LYS A 50 -20.24 0.93 1.90
N PRO A 51 -21.17 1.91 2.03
CA PRO A 51 -20.79 3.32 2.02
C PRO A 51 -19.63 3.62 2.96
N SER A 52 -18.50 3.99 2.38
CA SER A 52 -17.19 4.20 3.01
C SER A 52 -16.75 5.64 2.81
N ARG A 53 -16.25 6.29 3.85
CA ARG A 53 -15.84 7.69 3.82
C ARG A 53 -14.56 7.89 3.03
N LEU A 54 -14.44 9.10 2.46
CA LEU A 54 -13.26 9.59 1.78
C LEU A 54 -12.84 10.95 2.35
N GLY A 55 -11.57 11.28 2.25
CA GLY A 55 -11.02 12.59 2.61
C GLY A 55 -9.69 12.53 3.34
N TYR A 56 -9.27 13.69 3.85
CA TYR A 56 -7.99 13.89 4.52
C TYR A 56 -8.13 14.67 5.80
N GLU A 57 -7.45 14.24 6.85
CA GLU A 57 -7.08 15.09 7.97
C GLU A 57 -5.78 15.82 7.64
N LEU A 58 -5.77 17.14 7.83
CA LEU A 58 -4.60 17.97 7.60
C LEU A 58 -3.97 18.40 8.93
N HIS A 59 -2.65 18.53 8.93
CA HIS A 59 -1.93 19.06 10.07
C HIS A 59 -2.00 20.59 10.07
N ASN A 60 -2.41 21.17 11.19
CA ASN A 60 -2.54 22.64 11.40
C ASN A 60 -3.40 23.37 10.34
N ALA A 61 -4.36 22.69 9.73
CA ALA A 61 -5.29 23.27 8.78
C ALA A 61 -6.65 22.58 8.86
N GLU A 62 -7.71 23.26 8.36
CA GLU A 62 -9.03 22.65 8.22
C GLU A 62 -8.97 21.43 7.30
N SER A 63 -9.51 20.30 7.78
CA SER A 63 -9.44 19.00 7.11
C SER A 63 -10.35 18.95 5.88
N LEU A 64 -10.00 18.08 4.93
CA LEU A 64 -10.76 17.83 3.70
C LEU A 64 -11.68 16.60 3.90
N LEU A 65 -12.58 16.68 4.90
CA LEU A 65 -13.49 15.60 5.29
C LEU A 65 -14.95 15.92 5.01
N GLU A 66 -15.32 17.20 4.97
CA GLU A 66 -16.69 17.66 4.86
C GLU A 66 -16.75 19.08 4.27
N GLY A 67 -17.98 19.60 4.11
CA GLY A 67 -18.22 20.93 3.54
C GLY A 67 -18.03 20.97 2.02
N PHE A 68 -18.14 19.84 1.35
CA PHE A 68 -17.98 19.73 -0.10
C PHE A 68 -19.29 19.97 -0.86
N THR A 69 -19.14 20.61 -2.02
CA THR A 69 -20.12 20.67 -3.08
C THR A 69 -19.53 20.04 -4.33
N GLN A 70 -20.30 19.24 -5.04
CA GLN A 70 -19.91 18.69 -6.34
C GLN A 70 -20.08 19.77 -7.41
N THR A 71 -18.99 20.10 -8.10
CA THR A 71 -18.97 21.12 -9.17
C THR A 71 -19.04 20.55 -10.56
N GLY A 72 -18.78 19.25 -10.69
CA GLY A 72 -18.84 18.55 -11.98
C GLY A 72 -18.54 17.08 -11.86
N GLU A 73 -18.84 16.36 -12.92
CA GLU A 73 -18.45 14.96 -13.10
C GLU A 73 -18.19 14.67 -14.57
N LYS A 74 -17.34 13.66 -14.80
CA LYS A 74 -17.06 13.17 -16.15
C LYS A 74 -16.91 11.66 -16.13
N THR A 75 -17.55 10.99 -17.08
CA THR A 75 -17.35 9.57 -17.34
C THR A 75 -16.57 9.37 -18.63
N SER A 76 -15.75 8.32 -18.67
CA SER A 76 -15.03 7.92 -19.89
C SER A 76 -14.82 6.41 -19.92
N THR A 77 -14.45 5.90 -21.08
CA THR A 77 -14.05 4.49 -21.28
C THR A 77 -12.66 4.47 -21.89
N PHE A 78 -11.84 3.54 -21.45
CA PHE A 78 -10.50 3.32 -21.97
C PHE A 78 -10.30 1.85 -22.29
N ASP A 79 -9.69 1.55 -23.42
CA ASP A 79 -9.37 0.20 -23.86
C ASP A 79 -8.11 0.20 -24.72
N GLU A 80 -7.04 -0.33 -24.17
CA GLU A 80 -5.74 -0.38 -24.82
C GLU A 80 -5.05 -1.70 -24.46
N THR A 81 -4.20 -2.20 -25.36
CA THR A 81 -3.29 -3.31 -25.07
C THR A 81 -1.88 -2.79 -25.11
N TRP A 82 -1.11 -3.01 -24.04
CA TRP A 82 0.26 -2.57 -23.91
C TRP A 82 1.21 -3.74 -23.66
N THR A 83 2.50 -3.53 -23.88
CA THR A 83 3.56 -4.52 -23.69
C THR A 83 4.40 -4.11 -22.50
N PRO A 84 4.47 -4.92 -21.42
CA PRO A 84 5.37 -4.66 -20.32
C PRO A 84 6.82 -4.83 -20.73
N VAL A 85 7.73 -4.15 -20.03
CA VAL A 85 9.18 -4.25 -20.27
C VAL A 85 9.68 -5.67 -20.06
N TRP A 86 9.14 -6.33 -19.05
CA TRP A 86 9.37 -7.73 -18.70
C TRP A 86 8.19 -8.26 -17.88
N GLY A 87 8.11 -9.56 -17.66
CA GLY A 87 7.05 -10.17 -16.87
C GLY A 87 6.53 -11.46 -17.50
N GLU A 88 5.47 -11.99 -16.90
CA GLU A 88 4.88 -13.28 -17.29
C GLU A 88 4.02 -13.19 -18.56
N ASN A 89 3.47 -12.01 -18.83
CA ASN A 89 2.57 -11.78 -19.95
C ASN A 89 3.24 -10.91 -21.01
N LYS A 90 3.17 -11.36 -22.27
CA LYS A 90 3.68 -10.60 -23.41
C LYS A 90 2.91 -9.31 -23.64
N THR A 91 1.61 -9.35 -23.42
CA THR A 91 0.70 -8.19 -23.59
C THR A 91 -0.33 -8.17 -22.46
N ILE A 92 -0.71 -6.97 -22.05
CA ILE A 92 -1.71 -6.74 -21.00
C ILE A 92 -2.76 -5.80 -21.55
N ARG A 93 -4.04 -6.15 -21.43
CA ARG A 93 -5.15 -5.27 -21.76
C ARG A 93 -5.45 -4.36 -20.58
N ASN A 94 -5.52 -3.04 -20.82
CA ASN A 94 -5.96 -2.03 -19.88
C ASN A 94 -7.34 -1.53 -20.32
N HIS A 95 -8.39 -2.10 -19.72
CA HIS A 95 -9.77 -1.82 -20.11
C HIS A 95 -10.62 -1.48 -18.88
N TYR A 96 -11.10 -0.24 -18.82
CA TYR A 96 -11.90 0.26 -17.71
C TYR A 96 -12.91 1.32 -18.15
N LYS A 97 -13.89 1.56 -17.27
CA LYS A 97 -14.68 2.79 -17.29
C LYS A 97 -14.28 3.66 -16.10
N GLU A 98 -14.27 4.95 -16.31
CA GLU A 98 -13.80 5.93 -15.34
C GLU A 98 -14.91 6.92 -14.98
N LEU A 99 -14.96 7.28 -13.70
CA LEU A 99 -15.72 8.42 -13.17
C LEU A 99 -14.75 9.38 -12.49
N LEU A 100 -14.73 10.62 -12.95
CA LEU A 100 -14.06 11.74 -12.29
C LEU A 100 -15.12 12.63 -11.66
N VAL A 101 -15.02 12.87 -10.34
CA VAL A 101 -15.89 13.77 -9.58
C VAL A 101 -15.08 14.97 -9.11
N ASN A 102 -15.55 16.18 -9.41
CA ASN A 102 -14.92 17.42 -8.97
C ASN A 102 -15.65 17.95 -7.73
N LEU A 103 -14.91 18.17 -6.66
CA LEU A 103 -15.41 18.65 -5.37
C LEU A 103 -14.70 19.95 -4.99
N ILE A 104 -15.47 20.92 -4.50
CA ILE A 104 -14.94 22.12 -3.84
C ILE A 104 -15.40 22.16 -2.39
N GLN A 105 -14.50 22.44 -1.47
CA GLN A 105 -14.84 22.74 -0.09
C GLN A 105 -15.20 24.22 0.00
N GLU A 106 -16.47 24.52 0.14
CA GLU A 106 -17.04 25.88 0.00
C GLU A 106 -16.36 26.92 0.90
N LYS A 107 -16.18 26.59 2.17
CA LYS A 107 -15.61 27.51 3.14
C LYS A 107 -14.16 27.90 2.84
N THR A 108 -13.37 26.98 2.32
CA THR A 108 -11.92 27.15 2.11
C THR A 108 -11.57 27.48 0.66
N GLY A 109 -12.45 27.16 -0.29
CA GLY A 109 -12.20 27.23 -1.71
C GLY A 109 -11.16 26.21 -2.19
N ARG A 110 -10.94 25.13 -1.46
CA ARG A 110 -10.01 24.05 -1.79
C ARG A 110 -10.69 23.01 -2.68
N VAL A 111 -10.01 22.58 -3.72
CA VAL A 111 -10.51 21.57 -4.64
C VAL A 111 -9.88 20.21 -4.34
N MET A 112 -10.71 19.18 -4.30
CA MET A 112 -10.33 17.79 -4.18
C MET A 112 -11.13 16.98 -5.21
N ASN A 113 -10.48 16.43 -6.20
CA ASN A 113 -11.13 15.56 -7.18
C ASN A 113 -10.97 14.10 -6.75
N LEU A 114 -12.00 13.30 -7.07
CA LEU A 114 -12.00 11.87 -6.85
C LEU A 114 -12.08 11.18 -8.20
N ARG A 115 -11.10 10.32 -8.49
CA ARG A 115 -11.05 9.53 -9.71
C ARG A 115 -11.24 8.06 -9.39
N PHE A 116 -12.20 7.44 -10.06
CA PHE A 116 -12.54 6.03 -9.93
C PHE A 116 -12.36 5.33 -11.27
N ARG A 117 -11.60 4.26 -11.32
CA ARG A 117 -11.51 3.36 -12.47
C ARG A 117 -12.08 2.01 -12.10
N VAL A 118 -13.02 1.52 -12.88
CA VAL A 118 -13.70 0.24 -12.64
C VAL A 118 -13.36 -0.70 -13.78
N TYR A 119 -12.64 -1.76 -13.41
CA TYR A 119 -12.21 -2.87 -14.25
C TYR A 119 -13.12 -4.08 -14.02
N ASP A 120 -13.04 -5.08 -14.89
CA ASP A 120 -13.76 -6.35 -14.70
C ASP A 120 -13.23 -7.16 -13.51
N GLU A 121 -12.01 -6.85 -13.05
CA GLU A 121 -11.35 -7.53 -11.92
C GLU A 121 -11.31 -6.71 -10.63
N GLY A 122 -11.72 -5.44 -10.63
CA GLY A 122 -11.66 -4.60 -9.45
C GLY A 122 -11.80 -3.11 -9.71
N VAL A 123 -11.52 -2.34 -8.68
CA VAL A 123 -11.65 -0.89 -8.65
C VAL A 123 -10.35 -0.26 -8.17
N GLY A 124 -9.95 0.83 -8.84
CA GLY A 124 -8.97 1.78 -8.33
C GLY A 124 -9.64 3.12 -8.01
N LEU A 125 -9.33 3.70 -6.87
CA LEU A 125 -9.73 5.07 -6.53
C LEU A 125 -8.52 5.88 -6.07
N ARG A 126 -8.48 7.17 -6.43
CA ARG A 126 -7.45 8.09 -5.94
C ARG A 126 -7.99 9.51 -5.81
N TYR A 127 -7.26 10.30 -5.06
CA TYR A 127 -7.49 11.73 -4.90
C TYR A 127 -6.57 12.50 -5.83
N GLU A 128 -7.08 13.59 -6.40
CA GLU A 128 -6.32 14.53 -7.22
C GLU A 128 -6.54 15.94 -6.68
N PHE A 129 -5.45 16.67 -6.51
CA PHE A 129 -5.45 18.03 -5.97
C PHE A 129 -4.93 18.97 -7.07
N PRO A 130 -5.80 19.56 -7.90
CA PRO A 130 -5.39 20.48 -8.94
C PRO A 130 -4.91 21.81 -8.33
N GLN A 131 -4.03 22.49 -9.01
CA GLN A 131 -3.63 23.85 -8.66
C GLN A 131 -4.63 24.88 -9.21
N GLU A 132 -5.09 24.69 -10.44
CA GLU A 132 -6.04 25.58 -11.08
C GLU A 132 -7.41 25.52 -10.43
N GLY A 133 -8.00 26.68 -10.13
CA GLY A 133 -9.30 26.80 -9.49
C GLY A 133 -9.33 26.44 -7.99
N SER A 134 -8.17 26.11 -7.40
CA SER A 134 -8.05 25.70 -5.99
C SER A 134 -7.26 26.72 -5.18
N LYS A 135 -7.69 26.96 -3.93
CA LYS A 135 -6.90 27.70 -2.92
C LYS A 135 -5.94 26.81 -2.14
N LEU A 136 -5.79 25.55 -2.54
CA LEU A 136 -4.87 24.59 -1.93
C LEU A 136 -3.56 24.58 -2.72
N ASN A 137 -2.46 25.11 -2.17
CA ASN A 137 -1.15 25.12 -2.84
C ASN A 137 -0.17 24.14 -2.21
N TYR A 138 -0.10 24.15 -0.88
CA TYR A 138 0.75 23.26 -0.09
C TYR A 138 -0.03 22.81 1.14
N PHE A 139 0.10 21.54 1.50
CA PHE A 139 -0.55 21.00 2.68
C PHE A 139 0.21 19.83 3.29
N VAL A 140 0.03 19.69 4.59
CA VAL A 140 0.64 18.64 5.39
C VAL A 140 -0.42 17.62 5.78
N VAL A 141 -0.23 16.39 5.38
CA VAL A 141 -1.17 15.29 5.65
C VAL A 141 -0.94 14.79 7.06
N LYS A 142 -2.00 14.81 7.87
CA LYS A 142 -2.04 14.13 9.17
C LYS A 142 -2.48 12.68 8.98
N GLU A 143 -3.53 12.45 8.17
CA GLU A 143 -3.97 11.11 7.78
C GLU A 143 -4.84 11.16 6.51
N GLU A 144 -4.75 10.12 5.69
CA GLU A 144 -5.73 9.83 4.66
C GLU A 144 -6.85 8.99 5.27
N CYS A 145 -8.09 9.45 5.14
CA CYS A 145 -9.26 8.83 5.78
C CYS A 145 -10.09 7.98 4.81
N THR A 146 -9.42 7.25 3.92
CA THR A 146 -10.09 6.30 3.03
C THR A 146 -10.56 5.09 3.83
N GLU A 147 -11.86 4.83 3.81
CA GLU A 147 -12.48 3.68 4.47
C GLU A 147 -12.80 2.56 3.49
N PHE A 148 -12.84 1.33 4.01
CA PHE A 148 -13.28 0.12 3.34
C PHE A 148 -14.25 -0.61 4.28
N ALA A 149 -15.52 -0.23 4.24
CA ALA A 149 -16.57 -0.78 5.11
C ALA A 149 -17.07 -2.12 4.56
N LEU A 150 -16.66 -3.20 5.19
CA LEU A 150 -16.96 -4.56 4.77
C LEU A 150 -18.38 -4.99 5.15
N THR A 151 -18.88 -5.99 4.45
CA THR A 151 -20.25 -6.50 4.64
C THR A 151 -20.39 -7.45 5.83
N GLY A 152 -19.28 -7.93 6.40
CA GLY A 152 -19.31 -8.86 7.52
C GLY A 152 -17.94 -9.16 8.10
N ASP A 153 -17.92 -10.09 9.06
CA ASP A 153 -16.72 -10.61 9.71
C ASP A 153 -16.07 -11.69 8.82
N HIS A 154 -15.37 -11.23 7.78
CA HIS A 154 -14.79 -12.10 6.76
C HIS A 154 -13.54 -12.84 7.24
N ILE A 155 -13.20 -13.94 6.55
CA ILE A 155 -11.90 -14.58 6.72
C ILE A 155 -10.84 -13.66 6.08
N ALA A 156 -9.75 -13.44 6.81
CA ALA A 156 -8.59 -12.66 6.36
C ALA A 156 -7.31 -13.51 6.36
N TRP A 157 -6.44 -13.27 5.38
CA TRP A 157 -5.03 -13.64 5.43
C TRP A 157 -4.26 -12.34 5.65
N TRP A 158 -3.62 -12.23 6.79
CA TRP A 158 -3.04 -10.98 7.28
C TRP A 158 -1.75 -11.19 8.02
N ILE A 159 -0.95 -10.14 8.09
CA ILE A 159 0.19 -9.99 8.99
C ILE A 159 0.03 -8.69 9.80
N PRO A 160 0.64 -8.60 11.00
CA PRO A 160 0.61 -7.39 11.82
C PRO A 160 1.01 -6.14 11.04
N GLY A 161 0.29 -5.05 11.26
CA GLY A 161 0.65 -3.75 10.74
C GLY A 161 1.88 -3.20 11.44
N ASP A 162 2.93 -2.95 10.68
CA ASP A 162 4.22 -2.50 11.18
C ASP A 162 4.87 -1.56 10.16
N TYR A 163 5.53 -0.50 10.63
CA TYR A 163 6.13 0.51 9.74
C TYR A 163 7.50 0.09 9.20
N ASP A 164 8.18 -0.84 9.88
CA ASP A 164 9.57 -1.15 9.63
C ASP A 164 9.78 -2.51 8.96
N THR A 165 8.80 -3.42 9.05
CA THR A 165 8.93 -4.78 8.50
C THR A 165 7.63 -5.33 7.92
N GLN A 166 7.76 -6.23 6.93
CA GLN A 166 6.69 -7.07 6.38
C GLN A 166 7.03 -8.56 6.48
N GLU A 167 7.95 -8.94 7.38
CA GLU A 167 8.51 -10.29 7.47
C GLU A 167 7.80 -11.20 8.49
N TYR A 168 6.61 -10.83 8.91
CA TYR A 168 5.77 -11.69 9.74
C TYR A 168 5.15 -12.83 8.94
N GLU A 169 4.89 -13.96 9.60
CA GLU A 169 4.14 -15.07 8.99
C GLU A 169 2.66 -14.72 8.84
N TYR A 170 2.10 -15.04 7.68
CA TYR A 170 0.67 -14.85 7.43
C TYR A 170 -0.20 -15.67 8.38
N SER A 171 -1.18 -15.01 8.92
CA SER A 171 -2.23 -15.61 9.75
C SER A 171 -3.54 -15.67 8.98
N ARG A 172 -4.27 -16.76 9.17
CA ARG A 172 -5.64 -16.91 8.66
C ARG A 172 -6.60 -16.92 9.83
N SER A 173 -7.52 -15.94 9.89
CA SER A 173 -8.54 -15.83 10.93
C SER A 173 -9.76 -15.04 10.45
N ARG A 174 -10.80 -14.96 11.27
CA ARG A 174 -11.85 -13.93 11.12
C ARG A 174 -11.26 -12.55 11.44
N LEU A 175 -11.89 -11.50 10.94
CA LEU A 175 -11.49 -10.12 11.24
C LEU A 175 -11.61 -9.80 12.73
N SER A 176 -12.68 -10.28 13.38
CA SER A 176 -12.89 -10.13 14.83
C SER A 176 -11.81 -10.80 15.69
N GLU A 177 -11.06 -11.75 15.13
CA GLU A 177 -9.99 -12.46 15.81
C GLU A 177 -8.61 -11.78 15.69
N ILE A 178 -8.48 -10.74 14.86
CA ILE A 178 -7.20 -10.06 14.67
C ILE A 178 -6.69 -9.51 16.00
N ARG A 179 -7.48 -8.74 16.73
CA ARG A 179 -7.08 -8.13 18.02
C ARG A 179 -6.58 -9.15 19.05
N PRO A 180 -7.32 -10.24 19.39
CA PRO A 180 -6.83 -11.20 20.35
C PRO A 180 -5.62 -12.03 19.88
N LEU A 181 -5.39 -12.14 18.57
CA LEU A 181 -4.25 -12.86 17.99
C LEU A 181 -3.01 -11.97 17.83
N PHE A 182 -3.17 -10.67 17.72
CA PHE A 182 -2.13 -9.72 17.29
C PHE A 182 -0.81 -9.90 18.02
N LYS A 183 -0.81 -9.87 19.36
CA LYS A 183 0.40 -9.99 20.17
C LYS A 183 1.18 -11.30 19.97
N LYS A 184 0.46 -12.37 19.61
CA LYS A 184 1.08 -13.68 19.33
C LYS A 184 1.67 -13.77 17.93
N LYS A 185 1.30 -12.83 17.05
CA LYS A 185 1.71 -12.80 15.65
C LYS A 185 2.82 -11.79 15.34
N VAL A 186 3.07 -10.88 16.27
CA VAL A 186 4.29 -10.07 16.27
C VAL A 186 5.43 -10.95 16.79
N THR A 187 6.30 -11.37 15.88
CA THR A 187 7.49 -12.18 16.17
C THR A 187 8.74 -11.31 16.12
N ASP A 188 9.84 -11.82 16.68
CA ASP A 188 11.11 -11.07 16.73
C ASP A 188 11.63 -10.81 15.29
N ASN A 189 11.85 -9.56 14.99
CA ASN A 189 12.47 -9.05 13.77
C ASN A 189 13.52 -7.99 14.15
N ALA A 190 14.38 -7.64 13.22
CA ALA A 190 15.44 -6.66 13.43
C ALA A 190 14.91 -5.27 13.82
N SER A 191 13.75 -4.92 13.32
CA SER A 191 13.05 -3.68 13.61
C SER A 191 11.54 -3.92 13.66
N GLN A 192 10.88 -3.33 14.64
CA GLN A 192 9.45 -3.52 14.88
C GLN A 192 8.82 -2.22 15.37
N THR A 193 7.84 -1.72 14.62
CA THR A 193 7.04 -0.55 15.00
C THR A 193 5.58 -0.76 14.66
N SER A 194 4.91 -1.60 15.46
CA SER A 194 3.46 -1.81 15.35
C SER A 194 2.69 -0.58 15.80
N PHE A 195 1.68 -0.18 15.05
CA PHE A 195 0.92 1.03 15.33
C PHE A 195 -0.44 0.78 16.01
N SER A 196 -0.97 -0.44 15.95
CA SER A 196 -2.29 -0.80 16.49
C SER A 196 -2.46 -2.31 16.62
N GLU A 197 -3.19 -2.78 17.63
CA GLU A 197 -3.55 -4.19 17.80
C GLU A 197 -4.58 -4.71 16.77
N THR A 198 -5.08 -3.85 15.90
CA THR A 198 -5.97 -4.17 14.78
C THR A 198 -5.40 -3.68 13.44
N GLY A 199 -4.13 -3.23 13.46
CA GLY A 199 -3.39 -2.84 12.28
C GLY A 199 -2.93 -4.05 11.47
N VAL A 200 -3.08 -3.98 10.15
CA VAL A 200 -2.61 -5.01 9.23
C VAL A 200 -1.88 -4.40 8.05
N GLN A 201 -1.00 -5.19 7.44
CA GLN A 201 -0.30 -4.82 6.21
C GLN A 201 -1.22 -4.90 4.99
N THR A 202 -0.89 -4.17 3.95
CA THR A 202 -1.33 -4.44 2.57
C THR A 202 -0.25 -5.28 1.85
N SER A 203 -0.58 -6.15 0.93
CA SER A 203 -1.92 -6.44 0.42
C SER A 203 -2.69 -7.33 1.40
N LEU A 204 -3.92 -6.96 1.69
CA LEU A 204 -4.79 -7.73 2.57
C LEU A 204 -5.74 -8.58 1.74
N GLN A 205 -5.68 -9.91 1.93
CA GLN A 205 -6.58 -10.85 1.26
C GLN A 205 -7.73 -11.24 2.17
N LEU A 206 -8.96 -11.11 1.65
CA LEU A 206 -10.18 -11.48 2.36
C LEU A 206 -10.97 -12.53 1.58
N LYS A 207 -11.79 -13.29 2.30
CA LYS A 207 -12.81 -14.18 1.72
C LYS A 207 -14.12 -14.03 2.46
N THR A 208 -15.17 -13.71 1.73
CA THR A 208 -16.55 -13.64 2.27
C THR A 208 -17.14 -15.03 2.46
N ASP A 209 -18.19 -15.13 3.28
CA ASP A 209 -18.87 -16.43 3.51
C ASP A 209 -19.60 -16.94 2.27
N ASP A 210 -20.00 -16.06 1.35
CA ASP A 210 -20.61 -16.40 0.07
C ASP A 210 -19.61 -16.64 -1.06
N GLY A 211 -18.31 -16.69 -0.72
CA GLY A 211 -17.24 -17.20 -1.59
C GLY A 211 -16.51 -16.14 -2.44
N LEU A 212 -16.76 -14.85 -2.23
CA LEU A 212 -15.99 -13.82 -2.91
C LEU A 212 -14.62 -13.65 -2.25
N TYR A 213 -13.61 -13.39 -3.08
CA TYR A 213 -12.27 -12.98 -2.67
C TYR A 213 -12.13 -11.49 -2.91
N ILE A 214 -11.65 -10.76 -1.90
CA ILE A 214 -11.43 -9.32 -1.94
C ILE A 214 -9.97 -9.09 -1.58
N ASN A 215 -9.23 -8.33 -2.39
CA ASN A 215 -7.87 -7.91 -2.05
C ASN A 215 -7.83 -6.39 -1.95
N LEU A 216 -7.34 -5.88 -0.82
CA LEU A 216 -7.14 -4.45 -0.58
C LEU A 216 -5.65 -4.14 -0.66
N HIS A 217 -5.28 -3.21 -1.55
CA HIS A 217 -3.90 -2.81 -1.75
C HIS A 217 -3.80 -1.39 -2.32
N GLU A 218 -2.64 -1.02 -2.83
CA GLU A 218 -2.36 0.25 -3.49
C GLU A 218 -1.56 0.05 -4.77
N ALA A 219 -1.60 1.02 -5.66
CA ALA A 219 -0.81 1.07 -6.89
C ALA A 219 -0.27 2.47 -7.16
N ALA A 220 0.80 2.58 -7.94
CA ALA A 220 1.46 3.83 -8.25
C ALA A 220 1.88 4.61 -6.99
N LEU A 221 2.53 3.92 -6.05
CA LEU A 221 3.11 4.53 -4.86
C LEU A 221 4.34 5.35 -5.23
N VAL A 222 4.12 6.63 -5.53
CA VAL A 222 5.16 7.56 -5.96
C VAL A 222 5.06 8.86 -5.16
N ASN A 223 6.15 9.24 -4.49
CA ASN A 223 6.23 10.45 -3.65
C ASN A 223 5.10 10.56 -2.61
N TYR A 224 4.76 9.44 -2.01
CA TYR A 224 3.67 9.32 -1.05
C TYR A 224 3.97 8.20 -0.04
N PRO A 225 3.52 8.30 1.23
CA PRO A 225 3.73 7.25 2.22
C PRO A 225 2.93 5.97 1.89
N ALA A 226 3.51 4.83 2.23
CA ALA A 226 2.86 3.53 2.06
C ALA A 226 1.60 3.40 2.95
N MET A 227 0.59 2.71 2.43
CA MET A 227 -0.66 2.45 3.13
C MET A 227 -0.61 1.13 3.90
N HIS A 228 -0.91 1.20 5.17
CA HIS A 228 -1.39 0.10 6.00
C HIS A 228 -2.90 0.25 6.21
N LEU A 229 -3.51 -0.71 6.88
CA LEU A 229 -4.93 -0.69 7.20
C LEU A 229 -5.12 -0.86 8.71
N ASN A 230 -6.02 -0.06 9.29
CA ASN A 230 -6.42 -0.19 10.69
C ASN A 230 -7.89 -0.57 10.77
N LEU A 231 -8.22 -1.67 11.46
CA LEU A 231 -9.56 -2.20 11.55
C LEU A 231 -10.33 -1.62 12.74
N ASP A 232 -11.48 -1.03 12.48
CA ASP A 232 -12.55 -0.93 13.45
C ASP A 232 -13.26 -2.30 13.52
N ASP A 233 -12.86 -3.11 14.47
CA ASP A 233 -13.32 -4.50 14.65
C ASP A 233 -14.75 -4.62 15.19
N LYS A 234 -15.40 -3.50 15.56
CA LYS A 234 -16.80 -3.46 15.94
C LYS A 234 -17.72 -3.26 14.72
N ASN A 235 -17.29 -2.40 13.80
CA ASN A 235 -18.08 -2.03 12.62
C ASN A 235 -17.62 -2.75 11.34
N MET A 236 -16.53 -3.50 11.39
CA MET A 236 -15.89 -4.17 10.25
C MET A 236 -15.51 -3.17 9.16
N VAL A 237 -14.84 -2.10 9.56
CA VAL A 237 -14.38 -1.04 8.68
C VAL A 237 -12.87 -0.93 8.76
N PHE A 238 -12.18 -1.18 7.66
CA PHE A 238 -10.78 -0.78 7.54
C PHE A 238 -10.69 0.69 7.19
N ARG A 239 -9.70 1.35 7.77
CA ARG A 239 -9.30 2.71 7.42
C ARG A 239 -7.85 2.69 6.97
N SER A 240 -7.53 3.43 5.92
CA SER A 240 -6.13 3.66 5.54
C SER A 240 -5.34 4.20 6.73
N TRP A 241 -4.10 3.77 6.84
CA TRP A 241 -3.17 4.17 7.89
C TRP A 241 -1.80 4.33 7.27
N LEU A 242 -1.40 5.57 7.04
CA LEU A 242 -0.18 5.87 6.31
C LEU A 242 1.05 5.76 7.21
N THR A 243 2.18 5.37 6.63
CA THR A 243 3.48 5.38 7.30
C THR A 243 3.88 6.82 7.64
N PRO A 244 4.18 7.15 8.91
CA PRO A 244 4.61 8.47 9.31
C PRO A 244 6.10 8.68 9.05
N ASP A 245 6.52 9.96 8.98
CA ASP A 245 7.91 10.33 9.21
C ASP A 245 8.27 10.33 10.70
N ALA A 246 9.52 10.70 11.03
CA ALA A 246 9.99 10.78 12.41
C ALA A 246 9.24 11.80 13.30
N GLN A 247 8.46 12.69 12.71
CA GLN A 247 7.64 13.70 13.40
C GLN A 247 6.16 13.31 13.47
N GLY A 248 5.80 12.15 12.93
CA GLY A 248 4.42 11.65 12.86
C GLY A 248 3.62 12.21 11.68
N ILE A 249 4.26 12.91 10.74
CA ILE A 249 3.61 13.48 9.55
C ILE A 249 3.50 12.41 8.46
N LYS A 250 2.34 12.39 7.79
CA LYS A 250 2.00 11.41 6.76
C LYS A 250 2.21 11.92 5.32
N GLY A 251 2.77 13.08 5.15
CA GLY A 251 3.15 13.60 3.85
C GLY A 251 3.13 15.12 3.75
N TYR A 252 3.99 15.63 2.88
CA TYR A 252 4.14 17.04 2.53
C TYR A 252 3.84 17.16 1.05
N LEU A 253 2.66 17.69 0.71
CA LEU A 253 2.16 17.70 -0.65
C LEU A 253 2.06 19.12 -1.20
N GLN A 254 2.41 19.28 -2.46
CA GLN A 254 2.28 20.52 -3.22
C GLN A 254 1.45 20.26 -4.47
N THR A 255 0.47 21.13 -4.72
CA THR A 255 -0.37 21.03 -5.92
C THR A 255 0.37 21.51 -7.18
N PRO A 256 0.10 20.93 -8.36
CA PRO A 256 -0.82 19.80 -8.57
C PRO A 256 -0.19 18.48 -8.11
N CYS A 257 -0.95 17.68 -7.41
CA CYS A 257 -0.50 16.35 -6.95
C CYS A 257 -1.67 15.36 -6.89
N GLN A 258 -1.33 14.09 -6.68
CA GLN A 258 -2.30 13.01 -6.57
C GLN A 258 -1.83 11.96 -5.57
N SER A 259 -2.78 11.25 -4.94
CA SER A 259 -2.45 10.08 -4.15
C SER A 259 -2.11 8.87 -5.03
N PRO A 260 -1.49 7.82 -4.48
CA PRO A 260 -1.55 6.49 -5.07
C PRO A 260 -3.00 6.03 -5.27
N TRP A 261 -3.18 5.01 -6.09
CA TRP A 261 -4.47 4.34 -6.18
C TRP A 261 -4.68 3.44 -4.96
N ARG A 262 -5.87 3.51 -4.38
CA ARG A 262 -6.38 2.51 -3.45
C ARG A 262 -7.13 1.49 -4.26
N THR A 263 -6.73 0.21 -4.14
CA THR A 263 -7.24 -0.85 -5.01
C THR A 263 -8.12 -1.82 -4.24
N ILE A 264 -9.19 -2.25 -4.88
CA ILE A 264 -10.14 -3.24 -4.37
C ILE A 264 -10.34 -4.25 -5.50
N MET A 265 -9.58 -5.34 -5.46
CA MET A 265 -9.80 -6.45 -6.37
C MET A 265 -10.92 -7.32 -5.84
N ILE A 266 -11.83 -7.78 -6.71
CA ILE A 266 -12.99 -8.59 -6.33
C ILE A 266 -13.15 -9.71 -7.35
N THR A 267 -13.25 -10.95 -6.87
CA THR A 267 -13.45 -12.12 -7.73
C THR A 267 -14.13 -13.26 -6.98
N ASP A 268 -14.80 -14.16 -7.70
CA ASP A 268 -15.34 -15.42 -7.21
C ASP A 268 -14.38 -16.62 -7.43
N ASP A 269 -13.20 -16.38 -7.99
CA ASP A 269 -12.18 -17.40 -8.25
C ASP A 269 -10.83 -16.97 -7.66
N ALA A 270 -10.32 -17.71 -6.65
CA ALA A 270 -9.04 -17.43 -6.00
C ALA A 270 -7.86 -17.37 -6.97
N ARG A 271 -7.89 -18.12 -8.07
CA ARG A 271 -6.81 -18.13 -9.07
C ARG A 271 -6.66 -16.80 -9.78
N LYS A 272 -7.74 -16.04 -9.92
CA LYS A 272 -7.73 -14.70 -10.54
C LYS A 272 -7.00 -13.67 -9.69
N VAL A 273 -6.83 -13.92 -8.38
CA VAL A 273 -6.00 -13.04 -7.53
C VAL A 273 -4.55 -13.04 -8.01
N LEU A 274 -4.02 -14.22 -8.38
CA LEU A 274 -2.64 -14.37 -8.86
C LEU A 274 -2.43 -13.83 -10.28
N SER A 275 -3.47 -13.85 -11.10
CA SER A 275 -3.40 -13.42 -12.51
C SER A 275 -3.90 -12.01 -12.76
N SER A 276 -4.23 -11.26 -11.72
CA SER A 276 -4.71 -9.87 -11.85
C SER A 276 -3.64 -8.93 -12.39
N HIS A 277 -4.05 -8.07 -13.30
CA HIS A 277 -3.23 -6.98 -13.82
C HIS A 277 -3.65 -5.61 -13.29
N LEU A 278 -4.57 -5.55 -12.31
CA LEU A 278 -5.12 -4.31 -11.78
C LEU A 278 -4.02 -3.33 -11.33
N ILE A 279 -3.05 -3.83 -10.55
CA ILE A 279 -1.94 -3.01 -10.06
C ILE A 279 -1.08 -2.47 -11.21
N LEU A 280 -0.78 -3.32 -12.21
CA LEU A 280 0.03 -2.91 -13.37
C LEU A 280 -0.70 -1.87 -14.22
N ASN A 281 -1.99 -2.05 -14.45
CA ASN A 281 -2.82 -1.14 -15.25
C ASN A 281 -3.09 0.21 -14.58
N LEU A 282 -2.92 0.32 -13.26
CA LEU A 282 -3.07 1.57 -12.51
C LEU A 282 -1.74 2.33 -12.36
N ASN A 283 -0.62 1.78 -12.79
CA ASN A 283 0.65 2.49 -12.86
C ASN A 283 0.80 3.26 -14.16
N GLU A 284 1.61 4.32 -14.11
CA GLU A 284 1.97 5.08 -15.31
C GLU A 284 2.87 4.25 -16.23
N PRO A 285 2.87 4.53 -17.54
CA PRO A 285 3.77 3.87 -18.49
C PRO A 285 5.25 4.03 -18.09
N CYS A 286 6.08 3.06 -18.49
CA CYS A 286 7.52 3.13 -18.31
C CYS A 286 8.12 4.40 -18.91
N LYS A 287 8.86 5.17 -18.11
CA LYS A 287 9.53 6.42 -18.54
C LYS A 287 10.93 6.20 -19.11
N ILE A 288 11.49 5.01 -18.96
CA ILE A 288 12.80 4.66 -19.51
C ILE A 288 12.65 4.40 -21.01
N LYS A 289 13.33 5.21 -21.82
CA LYS A 289 13.19 5.13 -23.29
C LYS A 289 13.83 3.86 -23.88
N ASP A 290 15.02 3.52 -23.42
CA ASP A 290 15.73 2.30 -23.81
C ASP A 290 15.74 1.32 -22.64
N THR A 291 14.96 0.26 -22.75
CA THR A 291 14.83 -0.82 -21.77
C THR A 291 15.56 -2.07 -22.16
N SER A 292 16.34 -2.05 -23.27
CA SER A 292 17.05 -3.22 -23.81
C SER A 292 18.07 -3.85 -22.85
N TRP A 293 18.58 -3.07 -21.90
CA TRP A 293 19.50 -3.51 -20.87
C TRP A 293 18.83 -4.20 -19.67
N ILE A 294 17.52 -4.17 -19.57
CA ILE A 294 16.77 -4.79 -18.45
C ILE A 294 16.53 -6.27 -18.79
N HIS A 295 17.30 -7.13 -18.17
CA HIS A 295 17.16 -8.57 -18.34
C HIS A 295 16.85 -9.24 -17.01
N PRO A 296 15.66 -9.86 -16.84
CA PRO A 296 15.37 -10.71 -15.68
C PRO A 296 16.44 -11.79 -15.56
N THR A 297 17.04 -11.94 -14.40
CA THR A 297 18.12 -12.88 -14.17
C THR A 297 17.88 -13.73 -12.94
N LYS A 298 18.46 -14.94 -12.94
CA LYS A 298 18.57 -15.77 -11.74
C LYS A 298 19.89 -15.43 -11.07
N TYR A 299 19.88 -15.32 -9.76
CA TYR A 299 21.10 -15.12 -8.97
C TYR A 299 21.14 -16.05 -7.77
N VAL A 300 22.32 -16.25 -7.20
CA VAL A 300 22.54 -16.94 -5.94
C VAL A 300 22.93 -15.92 -4.88
N GLY A 301 22.56 -16.15 -3.61
CA GLY A 301 22.82 -15.23 -2.53
C GLY A 301 23.51 -15.89 -1.34
N VAL A 302 24.48 -15.21 -0.76
CA VAL A 302 25.20 -15.65 0.45
C VAL A 302 24.27 -15.72 1.67
N TRP A 303 23.18 -14.95 1.65
CA TRP A 303 22.14 -14.93 2.68
C TRP A 303 21.66 -16.32 3.13
N TRP A 304 21.56 -17.29 2.20
CA TRP A 304 21.12 -18.64 2.52
C TRP A 304 21.99 -19.37 3.54
N GLU A 305 23.24 -19.01 3.69
CA GLU A 305 24.10 -19.61 4.72
C GLU A 305 23.68 -19.20 6.12
N MET A 306 23.17 -17.97 6.27
CA MET A 306 22.63 -17.46 7.53
C MET A 306 21.28 -18.09 7.86
N ILE A 307 20.38 -18.16 6.89
CA ILE A 307 19.08 -18.84 7.04
C ILE A 307 19.28 -20.32 7.41
N SER A 308 20.26 -21.01 6.81
CA SER A 308 20.56 -22.42 7.06
C SER A 308 21.41 -22.64 8.33
N GLY A 309 21.83 -21.59 9.04
CA GLY A 309 22.68 -21.66 10.24
C GLY A 309 24.14 -22.05 9.98
N LYS A 310 24.58 -22.07 8.71
CA LYS A 310 25.99 -22.35 8.35
C LYS A 310 26.91 -21.17 8.62
N GLY A 311 26.40 -19.97 8.54
CA GLY A 311 27.08 -18.73 8.80
C GLY A 311 26.24 -17.77 9.59
N ASP A 312 26.77 -16.59 9.87
CA ASP A 312 26.06 -15.49 10.49
C ASP A 312 26.56 -14.13 9.97
N TRP A 313 25.92 -13.05 10.43
CA TRP A 313 26.31 -11.67 10.10
C TRP A 313 27.47 -11.15 10.94
N ALA A 314 27.69 -11.75 12.13
CA ALA A 314 28.66 -11.26 13.06
C ALA A 314 30.09 -11.59 12.61
N TYR A 315 30.89 -10.54 12.37
CA TYR A 315 32.29 -10.69 12.02
C TYR A 315 33.10 -11.33 13.16
N THR A 316 32.78 -11.01 14.41
CA THR A 316 33.55 -11.44 15.59
C THR A 316 32.62 -12.01 16.67
N SER A 317 33.14 -12.94 17.46
CA SER A 317 32.51 -13.45 18.67
C SER A 317 32.90 -12.70 19.96
N GLN A 318 33.79 -11.70 19.85
CA GLN A 318 34.26 -10.94 21.02
C GLN A 318 33.20 -9.93 21.52
N PHE A 319 32.29 -9.53 20.67
CA PHE A 319 31.22 -8.57 20.95
C PHE A 319 29.88 -9.11 20.48
N PRO A 320 28.77 -8.79 21.16
CA PRO A 320 27.42 -9.15 20.67
C PRO A 320 27.10 -8.52 19.31
N SER A 321 27.62 -7.31 19.09
CA SER A 321 27.57 -6.60 17.79
C SER A 321 28.78 -5.66 17.69
N VAL A 322 29.14 -5.29 16.47
CA VAL A 322 30.13 -4.25 16.22
C VAL A 322 29.43 -2.91 16.21
N LYS A 323 29.82 -2.01 17.12
CA LYS A 323 29.25 -0.66 17.25
C LYS A 323 30.12 0.36 16.53
N LEU A 324 29.56 1.00 15.50
CA LEU A 324 30.25 2.03 14.73
C LEU A 324 30.74 3.17 15.61
N GLY A 325 32.03 3.54 15.43
CA GLY A 325 32.66 4.61 16.18
C GLY A 325 32.96 4.30 17.66
N ILE A 326 32.67 3.08 18.15
CA ILE A 326 32.96 2.61 19.50
C ILE A 326 33.89 1.40 19.46
N THR A 327 33.51 0.36 18.68
CA THR A 327 34.33 -0.85 18.54
C THR A 327 35.55 -0.60 17.68
N ASP A 328 36.75 -0.89 18.20
CA ASP A 328 37.98 -0.89 17.40
C ASP A 328 38.02 -2.15 16.51
N TYR A 329 37.47 -2.02 15.32
CA TYR A 329 37.29 -3.10 14.37
C TYR A 329 38.60 -3.74 13.95
N ALA A 330 39.70 -2.96 13.87
CA ALA A 330 41.02 -3.46 13.51
C ALA A 330 41.59 -4.46 14.53
N LYS A 331 41.10 -4.41 15.75
CA LYS A 331 41.46 -5.35 16.84
C LYS A 331 40.51 -6.53 17.00
N ALA A 332 39.37 -6.51 16.31
CA ALA A 332 38.41 -7.59 16.38
C ALA A 332 38.95 -8.85 15.66
N LYS A 333 38.81 -10.01 16.31
CA LYS A 333 39.19 -11.29 15.71
C LYS A 333 38.01 -11.88 14.96
N PRO A 334 38.21 -12.30 13.69
CA PRO A 334 37.13 -12.96 12.93
C PRO A 334 36.60 -14.20 13.67
N SER A 335 35.27 -14.36 13.66
CA SER A 335 34.61 -15.55 14.22
C SER A 335 34.81 -16.82 13.38
N GLY A 336 35.17 -16.65 12.11
CA GLY A 336 35.19 -17.71 11.12
C GLY A 336 33.80 -18.13 10.61
N ARG A 337 32.73 -17.48 11.07
CA ARG A 337 31.35 -17.78 10.69
C ARG A 337 30.70 -16.73 9.80
N HIS A 338 31.35 -15.57 9.62
CA HIS A 338 30.86 -14.51 8.77
C HIS A 338 30.90 -14.94 7.31
N SER A 339 29.73 -15.12 6.70
CA SER A 339 29.61 -15.71 5.36
C SER A 339 29.96 -14.74 4.24
N ALA A 340 29.87 -13.44 4.45
CA ALA A 340 30.19 -12.43 3.43
C ALA A 340 31.69 -12.11 3.38
N ASN A 341 32.53 -13.11 3.16
CA ASN A 341 33.99 -13.00 3.05
C ASN A 341 34.45 -13.36 1.64
N ASN A 342 35.64 -12.91 1.26
CA ASN A 342 36.21 -13.07 -0.09
C ASN A 342 36.29 -14.52 -0.56
N GLU A 343 36.67 -15.46 0.29
CA GLU A 343 36.79 -16.86 -0.07
C GLU A 343 35.42 -17.46 -0.41
N ASN A 344 34.46 -17.23 0.44
CA ASN A 344 33.09 -17.72 0.25
C ASN A 344 32.41 -17.09 -0.96
N VAL A 345 32.56 -15.77 -1.13
CA VAL A 345 31.97 -15.06 -2.28
C VAL A 345 32.55 -15.56 -3.60
N ARG A 346 33.86 -15.83 -3.69
CA ARG A 346 34.47 -16.45 -4.88
C ARG A 346 33.84 -17.82 -5.19
N ARG A 347 33.61 -18.64 -4.18
CA ARG A 347 32.92 -19.93 -4.35
C ARG A 347 31.52 -19.77 -4.92
N TYR A 348 30.76 -18.75 -4.47
CA TYR A 348 29.44 -18.44 -5.02
C TYR A 348 29.52 -17.94 -6.46
N ILE A 349 30.52 -17.14 -6.80
CA ILE A 349 30.78 -16.67 -8.18
C ILE A 349 31.08 -17.87 -9.10
N ASP A 350 31.96 -18.76 -8.69
CA ASP A 350 32.31 -19.96 -9.46
C ASP A 350 31.09 -20.86 -9.66
N PHE A 351 30.29 -21.05 -8.62
CA PHE A 351 29.06 -21.82 -8.71
C PHE A 351 28.06 -21.16 -9.67
N ALA A 352 27.86 -19.84 -9.57
CA ALA A 352 26.98 -19.10 -10.46
C ALA A 352 27.40 -19.26 -11.93
N ALA A 353 28.70 -19.09 -12.21
CA ALA A 353 29.25 -19.25 -13.55
C ALA A 353 29.08 -20.68 -14.11
N GLN A 354 29.33 -21.70 -13.30
CA GLN A 354 29.20 -23.11 -13.70
C GLN A 354 27.74 -23.50 -13.99
N HIS A 355 26.75 -22.87 -13.29
CA HIS A 355 25.34 -23.26 -13.35
C HIS A 355 24.46 -22.27 -14.11
N GLY A 356 25.06 -21.27 -14.80
CA GLY A 356 24.33 -20.34 -15.65
C GLY A 356 23.47 -19.33 -14.89
N PHE A 357 23.86 -18.96 -13.67
CA PHE A 357 23.28 -17.84 -12.95
C PHE A 357 23.90 -16.52 -13.42
N GLY A 358 23.08 -15.48 -13.58
CA GLY A 358 23.53 -14.18 -14.07
C GLY A 358 24.12 -13.26 -13.01
N GLY A 359 24.03 -13.64 -11.72
CA GLY A 359 24.53 -12.79 -10.65
C GLY A 359 24.75 -13.51 -9.31
N VAL A 360 25.46 -12.81 -8.43
CA VAL A 360 25.66 -13.18 -7.02
C VAL A 360 25.29 -11.98 -6.15
N LEU A 361 24.40 -12.19 -5.19
CA LEU A 361 24.04 -11.19 -4.19
C LEU A 361 24.86 -11.44 -2.92
N VAL A 362 25.57 -10.42 -2.47
CA VAL A 362 26.33 -10.46 -1.21
C VAL A 362 25.79 -9.40 -0.29
N GLU A 363 25.22 -9.84 0.82
CA GLU A 363 24.74 -8.99 1.90
C GLU A 363 25.63 -9.14 3.13
N GLY A 364 25.62 -8.16 4.03
CA GLY A 364 26.37 -8.19 5.29
C GLY A 364 27.88 -8.11 5.15
N TRP A 365 28.40 -7.67 4.01
CA TRP A 365 29.84 -7.47 3.77
C TRP A 365 30.38 -6.20 4.39
N ASN A 366 29.55 -5.20 4.64
CA ASN A 366 29.96 -3.90 5.15
C ASN A 366 30.11 -3.93 6.68
N ILE A 367 31.13 -3.22 7.16
CA ILE A 367 31.39 -3.04 8.59
C ILE A 367 30.21 -2.34 9.26
N GLY A 368 29.78 -2.86 10.41
CA GLY A 368 28.67 -2.30 11.19
C GLY A 368 27.29 -2.67 10.69
N TRP A 369 27.19 -3.65 9.78
CA TRP A 369 25.90 -4.16 9.32
C TRP A 369 24.95 -4.51 10.46
N GLU A 370 25.43 -5.13 11.52
CA GLU A 370 24.67 -5.54 12.70
C GLU A 370 24.25 -4.36 13.60
N ASP A 371 24.72 -3.15 13.37
CA ASP A 371 24.45 -1.94 14.19
C ASP A 371 24.03 -0.73 13.34
N TRP A 372 23.57 -0.95 12.10
CA TRP A 372 23.22 0.15 11.19
C TRP A 372 21.92 0.84 11.57
N PHE A 373 20.99 0.14 12.21
CA PHE A 373 19.67 0.66 12.55
C PHE A 373 19.74 1.76 13.63
N GLY A 374 19.11 2.89 13.36
CA GLY A 374 19.15 4.06 14.24
C GLY A 374 20.50 4.77 14.31
N ASN A 375 21.51 4.35 13.55
CA ASN A 375 22.81 4.96 13.49
C ASN A 375 22.88 5.90 12.27
N SER A 376 22.87 7.22 12.53
CA SER A 376 22.93 8.26 11.48
C SER A 376 24.36 8.65 11.07
N LYS A 377 25.38 7.99 11.61
CA LYS A 377 26.77 8.27 11.23
C LYS A 377 27.06 7.73 9.84
N GLU A 378 27.94 8.40 9.12
CA GLU A 378 28.41 7.96 7.81
C GLU A 378 29.06 6.58 7.90
N TYR A 379 28.66 5.69 6.98
CA TYR A 379 29.30 4.40 6.81
C TYR A 379 30.57 4.58 5.98
N VAL A 380 31.66 3.98 6.45
CA VAL A 380 32.87 3.86 5.65
C VAL A 380 32.73 2.57 4.83
N PHE A 381 32.61 2.71 3.52
CA PHE A 381 32.67 1.58 2.60
C PHE A 381 34.14 1.23 2.35
N ASP A 382 34.54 0.02 2.74
CA ASP A 382 35.84 -0.51 2.39
C ASP A 382 35.71 -1.33 1.08
N PHE A 383 36.32 -0.80 0.02
CA PHE A 383 36.32 -1.44 -1.31
C PHE A 383 37.57 -2.29 -1.55
N GLN A 384 38.10 -2.97 -0.57
CA GLN A 384 39.24 -3.86 -0.77
C GLN A 384 38.91 -5.08 -1.63
#